data_fe2524d9cc665b410718722f96c14d8a
#
_entry.id   fe2524d9cc665b410718722f96c14d8a
#
_cell.length_a   1.000
_cell.length_b   1.000
_cell.length_c   1.000
_cell.angle_alpha   90.00
_cell.angle_beta   90.00
_cell.angle_gamma   90.00
#
_symmetry.space_group_name_H-M   'P 1'
#
loop_
_entity.id
_entity.type
_entity.pdbx_description
1 polymer ?
#
loop_
_entity_poly.entity_id
_entity_poly.type
_entity_poly.pdbx_seq_one_letter_code
_entity_poly.pdbx_strand_id
1 'polypeptide(L)'
;TVYIYQAGQAVIQLADGSVNTLTDGSSYTFADAFSSAEESEPNACVYAKSDLTISGSGALTVNANYKNGITGKDTLTIDSAAVTVNAVNHGINGKDQLIINHAALTVVSGGDALRSTNDSDESLGCIAITDATLNLTAGEDGIQAETNLTISGGSCTVQTGGGSTVAPSADASAKGLKAGKRVELCSGTFALDCSDDAIHSNGDVLISGGDWTIATGDDGVHADETVEITGGTIVISESYEGIEGTTVNISDGDIRITSSDDGINAAGGADQSGFGGMRPDPFTGSSDCALTISDGTVRICASGDGLDSNGDLTVSGGEIYVVSTGSGDFAIDYDGSAKITGGVVIAAGANGMAQNFGSDSTQGSILLNLGAYSDAAVTLTDADGRVLAEYSPAQQYNSVVISTPELTVGNTYTVQAGGQTTSVTLDSLIYGGGMGGGFPGGGPNGKPGQQPGGPGGGFGHDGTALPGDNANRTQI
;
A
#
# COMPACT_ATOMS: atom_id res chain seq x y z
N THR A 1 15.27 -27.94 -23.93
CA THR A 1 15.88 -27.48 -22.67
C THR A 1 17.34 -27.14 -22.92
N VAL A 2 17.81 -26.03 -22.45
CA VAL A 2 19.22 -25.65 -22.33
C VAL A 2 19.61 -25.87 -20.88
N TYR A 3 20.54 -26.81 -20.62
CA TYR A 3 21.00 -27.13 -19.27
C TYR A 3 22.50 -26.85 -19.14
N ILE A 4 22.86 -25.84 -18.35
CA ILE A 4 24.25 -25.48 -18.05
C ILE A 4 24.56 -26.05 -16.67
N TYR A 5 25.13 -27.24 -16.64
CA TYR A 5 25.37 -27.99 -15.41
C TYR A 5 26.59 -27.51 -14.64
N GLN A 6 27.69 -27.18 -15.37
CA GLN A 6 28.94 -26.77 -14.77
C GLN A 6 29.66 -25.76 -15.67
N ALA A 7 29.77 -24.56 -15.17
CA ALA A 7 30.54 -23.46 -15.79
C ALA A 7 31.01 -22.51 -14.69
N GLY A 8 32.07 -21.74 -14.94
CA GLY A 8 32.41 -20.61 -14.07
C GLY A 8 31.46 -19.43 -14.35
N GLN A 9 31.08 -19.26 -15.60
CA GLN A 9 30.11 -18.28 -16.11
C GLN A 9 29.58 -18.79 -17.45
N ALA A 10 28.30 -18.48 -17.73
CA ALA A 10 27.68 -18.78 -19.02
C ALA A 10 27.11 -17.53 -19.66
N VAL A 11 27.18 -17.45 -20.99
CA VAL A 11 26.63 -16.32 -21.75
C VAL A 11 25.79 -16.86 -22.92
N ILE A 12 24.54 -16.39 -23.02
CA ILE A 12 23.70 -16.55 -24.20
C ILE A 12 23.72 -15.21 -24.94
N GLN A 13 24.49 -15.15 -26.03
CA GLN A 13 24.61 -13.98 -26.86
C GLN A 13 23.58 -14.02 -27.99
N LEU A 14 22.65 -13.09 -28.00
CA LEU A 14 21.66 -12.94 -29.06
C LEU A 14 22.26 -12.05 -30.18
N ALA A 15 22.54 -12.67 -31.31
CA ALA A 15 23.14 -11.95 -32.44
C ALA A 15 22.17 -10.89 -32.97
N ASP A 16 22.73 -9.79 -33.49
CA ASP A 16 21.96 -8.68 -34.03
C ASP A 16 20.93 -9.13 -35.07
N GLY A 17 19.68 -8.68 -34.89
CA GLY A 17 18.54 -9.04 -35.74
C GLY A 17 18.13 -10.52 -35.74
N SER A 18 18.76 -11.34 -34.89
CA SER A 18 18.34 -12.76 -34.75
C SER A 18 17.03 -12.88 -33.99
N VAL A 19 16.23 -13.87 -34.38
CA VAL A 19 15.02 -14.29 -33.68
C VAL A 19 15.19 -15.75 -33.27
N ASN A 20 15.24 -16.00 -31.98
CA ASN A 20 15.54 -17.30 -31.40
C ASN A 20 14.35 -17.80 -30.60
N THR A 21 14.05 -19.09 -30.69
CA THR A 21 12.97 -19.71 -29.92
C THR A 21 13.46 -20.99 -29.25
N LEU A 22 13.22 -21.09 -27.97
CA LEU A 22 13.42 -22.30 -27.18
C LEU A 22 12.05 -22.79 -26.69
N THR A 23 11.76 -24.05 -26.93
CA THR A 23 10.52 -24.67 -26.46
C THR A 23 10.87 -26.02 -25.83
N ASP A 24 10.45 -26.26 -24.60
CA ASP A 24 10.65 -27.55 -23.93
C ASP A 24 9.42 -28.46 -24.06
N GLY A 25 9.56 -29.68 -23.55
CA GLY A 25 8.44 -30.62 -23.46
C GLY A 25 7.62 -30.40 -22.20
N SER A 26 6.41 -30.93 -22.17
CA SER A 26 5.52 -30.88 -20.99
C SER A 26 5.93 -31.83 -19.85
N SER A 27 7.01 -32.60 -20.02
CA SER A 27 7.58 -33.48 -18.98
C SER A 27 9.07 -33.64 -19.19
N TYR A 28 9.81 -33.84 -18.11
CA TYR A 28 11.23 -34.14 -18.14
C TYR A 28 11.52 -35.55 -17.64
N THR A 29 12.57 -36.15 -18.19
CA THR A 29 13.12 -37.41 -17.71
C THR A 29 14.49 -37.15 -17.09
N PHE A 30 14.68 -37.56 -15.85
CA PHE A 30 15.92 -37.37 -15.09
C PHE A 30 16.72 -38.66 -15.12
N ALA A 31 17.26 -39.01 -16.29
CA ALA A 31 17.87 -40.30 -16.53
C ALA A 31 19.40 -40.27 -16.69
N ASP A 32 20.00 -39.08 -16.71
CA ASP A 32 21.45 -38.91 -16.83
C ASP A 32 22.12 -38.62 -15.49
N ALA A 33 23.47 -38.65 -15.49
CA ALA A 33 24.24 -38.40 -14.26
C ALA A 33 24.28 -36.95 -13.81
N PHE A 34 23.68 -36.00 -14.57
CA PHE A 34 23.70 -34.58 -14.34
C PHE A 34 22.34 -34.02 -13.90
N SER A 35 21.29 -34.82 -14.03
CA SER A 35 19.93 -34.45 -13.61
C SER A 35 19.58 -35.10 -12.27
N SER A 36 18.67 -34.50 -11.54
CA SER A 36 18.14 -35.00 -10.26
C SER A 36 16.62 -34.99 -10.26
N ALA A 37 16.03 -36.17 -10.16
CA ALA A 37 14.58 -36.33 -10.03
C ALA A 37 14.10 -35.90 -8.64
N GLU A 38 14.88 -36.08 -7.59
CA GLU A 38 14.58 -35.69 -6.22
C GLU A 38 14.51 -34.17 -6.07
N GLU A 39 15.45 -33.46 -6.67
CA GLU A 39 15.50 -31.99 -6.68
C GLU A 39 14.69 -31.38 -7.83
N SER A 40 14.15 -32.19 -8.74
CA SER A 40 13.54 -31.76 -10.00
C SER A 40 14.45 -30.81 -10.80
N GLU A 41 15.71 -31.19 -10.99
CA GLU A 41 16.72 -30.43 -11.73
C GLU A 41 17.17 -31.09 -13.01
N PRO A 42 17.13 -30.39 -14.17
CA PRO A 42 16.66 -29.03 -14.39
C PRO A 42 15.14 -28.91 -14.32
N ASN A 43 14.62 -27.71 -13.91
CA ASN A 43 13.20 -27.47 -13.83
C ASN A 43 12.76 -26.25 -14.69
N ALA A 44 13.56 -25.84 -15.64
CA ALA A 44 13.31 -24.74 -16.54
C ALA A 44 13.69 -25.05 -17.99
N CYS A 45 13.11 -24.33 -18.94
CA CYS A 45 13.47 -24.43 -20.34
C CYS A 45 14.92 -23.98 -20.58
N VAL A 46 15.38 -22.94 -19.88
CA VAL A 46 16.80 -22.55 -19.75
C VAL A 46 17.17 -22.67 -18.27
N TYR A 47 18.16 -23.48 -17.96
CA TYR A 47 18.58 -23.72 -16.57
C TYR A 47 20.10 -23.68 -16.44
N ALA A 48 20.60 -22.85 -15.54
CA ALA A 48 22.04 -22.71 -15.25
C ALA A 48 22.32 -22.91 -13.75
N LYS A 49 23.35 -23.70 -13.44
CA LYS A 49 23.92 -23.86 -12.07
C LYS A 49 25.07 -22.90 -11.78
N SER A 50 25.21 -21.87 -12.59
CA SER A 50 26.27 -20.87 -12.51
C SER A 50 25.69 -19.51 -12.90
N ASP A 51 26.47 -18.47 -12.77
CA ASP A 51 26.14 -17.17 -13.34
C ASP A 51 25.74 -17.31 -14.82
N LEU A 52 24.60 -16.73 -15.16
CA LEU A 52 24.07 -16.70 -16.52
C LEU A 52 23.83 -15.27 -16.97
N THR A 53 24.42 -14.90 -18.10
CA THR A 53 24.12 -13.63 -18.76
C THR A 53 23.40 -13.91 -20.09
N ILE A 54 22.27 -13.24 -20.31
CA ILE A 54 21.58 -13.18 -21.59
C ILE A 54 21.70 -11.76 -22.12
N SER A 55 22.35 -11.58 -23.28
CA SER A 55 22.62 -10.26 -23.79
C SER A 55 22.58 -10.18 -25.32
N GLY A 56 22.55 -8.95 -25.87
CA GLY A 56 22.62 -8.68 -27.29
C GLY A 56 21.30 -8.19 -27.88
N SER A 57 21.36 -7.60 -29.08
CA SER A 57 20.25 -6.91 -29.74
C SER A 57 19.26 -7.83 -30.50
N GLY A 58 19.45 -9.14 -30.46
CA GLY A 58 18.50 -10.12 -30.99
C GLY A 58 17.34 -10.36 -30.01
N ALA A 59 16.37 -11.17 -30.45
CA ALA A 59 15.22 -11.57 -29.66
C ALA A 59 15.28 -13.05 -29.23
N LEU A 60 14.82 -13.34 -28.03
CA LEU A 60 14.68 -14.71 -27.50
C LEU A 60 13.24 -14.95 -27.03
N THR A 61 12.60 -15.99 -27.52
CA THR A 61 11.34 -16.51 -27.00
C THR A 61 11.56 -17.83 -26.29
N VAL A 62 11.09 -17.94 -25.07
CA VAL A 62 11.16 -19.18 -24.26
C VAL A 62 9.74 -19.64 -23.96
N ASN A 63 9.39 -20.83 -24.44
CA ASN A 63 8.11 -21.50 -24.14
C ASN A 63 8.38 -22.68 -23.20
N ALA A 64 8.12 -22.49 -21.93
CA ALA A 64 8.35 -23.46 -20.89
C ALA A 64 7.06 -24.22 -20.55
N ASN A 65 6.88 -25.35 -21.19
CA ASN A 65 5.67 -26.18 -21.05
C ASN A 65 5.70 -27.12 -19.85
N TYR A 66 6.85 -27.24 -19.17
CA TYR A 66 7.01 -28.13 -17.98
C TYR A 66 6.84 -27.35 -16.68
N LYS A 67 7.71 -26.39 -16.42
CA LYS A 67 7.70 -25.56 -15.20
C LYS A 67 8.15 -24.13 -15.52
N ASN A 68 9.41 -23.81 -15.20
CA ASN A 68 9.92 -22.44 -15.25
C ASN A 68 10.47 -22.08 -16.61
N GLY A 69 10.47 -20.80 -16.94
CA GLY A 69 11.04 -20.28 -18.17
C GLY A 69 12.57 -20.31 -18.16
N ILE A 70 13.17 -19.43 -17.40
CA ILE A 70 14.62 -19.25 -17.25
C ILE A 70 14.97 -19.31 -15.77
N THR A 71 15.91 -20.17 -15.40
CA THR A 71 16.39 -20.27 -14.02
C THR A 71 17.92 -20.25 -13.97
N GLY A 72 18.48 -19.30 -13.22
CA GLY A 72 19.85 -19.27 -12.73
C GLY A 72 19.90 -19.63 -11.25
N LYS A 73 20.80 -20.54 -10.84
CA LYS A 73 20.99 -20.89 -9.42
C LYS A 73 21.89 -19.88 -8.69
N ASP A 74 22.68 -19.13 -9.44
CA ASP A 74 23.50 -18.02 -8.96
C ASP A 74 22.93 -16.71 -9.54
N THR A 75 23.76 -15.76 -9.98
CA THR A 75 23.32 -14.51 -10.59
C THR A 75 22.80 -14.72 -12.01
N LEU A 76 21.59 -14.23 -12.28
CA LEU A 76 21.02 -14.15 -13.63
C LEU A 76 20.99 -12.67 -14.08
N THR A 77 21.69 -12.37 -15.18
CA THR A 77 21.69 -11.04 -15.78
C THR A 77 21.03 -11.07 -17.15
N ILE A 78 20.09 -10.15 -17.40
CA ILE A 78 19.53 -9.87 -18.72
C ILE A 78 19.88 -8.44 -19.10
N ASP A 79 20.73 -8.27 -20.11
CA ASP A 79 21.27 -6.98 -20.50
C ASP A 79 21.04 -6.67 -21.98
N SER A 80 20.36 -5.56 -22.25
CA SER A 80 20.12 -5.02 -23.58
C SER A 80 19.47 -6.04 -24.55
N ALA A 81 18.66 -6.96 -24.03
CA ALA A 81 18.04 -8.04 -24.77
C ALA A 81 16.51 -7.93 -24.81
N ALA A 82 15.91 -8.41 -25.91
CA ALA A 82 14.46 -8.59 -26.01
C ALA A 82 14.11 -10.05 -25.69
N VAL A 83 13.45 -10.28 -24.56
CA VAL A 83 13.13 -11.63 -24.08
C VAL A 83 11.62 -11.78 -23.84
N THR A 84 11.02 -12.79 -24.45
CA THR A 84 9.64 -13.20 -24.21
C THR A 84 9.64 -14.56 -23.53
N VAL A 85 8.93 -14.68 -22.39
CA VAL A 85 8.81 -15.94 -21.65
C VAL A 85 7.34 -16.28 -21.48
N ASN A 86 6.99 -17.51 -21.88
CA ASN A 86 5.71 -18.14 -21.56
C ASN A 86 5.99 -19.35 -20.68
N ALA A 87 5.56 -19.35 -19.43
CA ALA A 87 5.88 -20.42 -18.48
C ALA A 87 4.64 -20.95 -17.77
N VAL A 88 4.59 -22.25 -17.58
CA VAL A 88 3.51 -22.90 -16.79
C VAL A 88 3.59 -22.53 -15.31
N ASN A 89 4.81 -22.37 -14.80
CA ASN A 89 5.08 -21.92 -13.43
C ASN A 89 5.79 -20.56 -13.47
N HIS A 90 6.94 -20.38 -12.85
CA HIS A 90 7.60 -19.07 -12.79
C HIS A 90 8.28 -18.68 -14.11
N GLY A 91 8.27 -17.40 -14.42
CA GLY A 91 8.87 -16.88 -15.65
C GLY A 91 10.39 -16.88 -15.61
N ILE A 92 11.00 -15.96 -14.88
CA ILE A 92 12.45 -15.75 -14.79
C ILE A 92 12.87 -15.76 -13.32
N ASN A 93 13.80 -16.66 -12.97
CA ASN A 93 14.32 -16.81 -11.61
C ASN A 93 15.84 -16.72 -11.58
N GLY A 94 16.38 -15.71 -10.89
CA GLY A 94 17.79 -15.64 -10.50
C GLY A 94 17.89 -15.89 -9.01
N LYS A 95 18.32 -17.09 -8.58
CA LYS A 95 18.20 -17.48 -7.17
C LYS A 95 18.94 -16.50 -6.25
N ASP A 96 20.21 -16.25 -6.54
CA ASP A 96 21.02 -15.35 -5.72
C ASP A 96 20.76 -13.90 -6.05
N GLN A 97 20.66 -13.60 -7.35
CA GLN A 97 20.33 -12.25 -7.81
C GLN A 97 19.74 -12.28 -9.23
N LEU A 98 18.77 -11.41 -9.48
CA LEU A 98 18.26 -11.13 -10.82
C LEU A 98 18.57 -9.66 -11.17
N ILE A 99 19.37 -9.47 -12.24
CA ILE A 99 19.76 -8.16 -12.75
C ILE A 99 19.15 -7.97 -14.14
N ILE A 100 18.41 -6.87 -14.34
CA ILE A 100 17.79 -6.54 -15.62
C ILE A 100 18.20 -5.12 -16.00
N ASN A 101 19.01 -4.98 -17.06
CA ASN A 101 19.50 -3.69 -17.53
C ASN A 101 19.08 -3.44 -18.98
N HIS A 102 18.44 -2.30 -19.25
CA HIS A 102 18.11 -1.82 -20.61
C HIS A 102 17.40 -2.88 -21.48
N ALA A 103 16.72 -3.84 -20.86
CA ALA A 103 16.11 -4.96 -21.52
C ALA A 103 14.61 -4.72 -21.79
N ALA A 104 14.06 -5.43 -22.78
CA ALA A 104 12.63 -5.49 -23.03
C ALA A 104 12.11 -6.90 -22.71
N LEU A 105 11.34 -7.03 -21.64
CA LEU A 105 10.81 -8.30 -21.19
C LEU A 105 9.29 -8.36 -21.36
N THR A 106 8.80 -9.47 -21.90
CA THR A 106 7.39 -9.83 -21.87
C THR A 106 7.28 -11.22 -21.22
N VAL A 107 6.65 -11.30 -20.07
CA VAL A 107 6.53 -12.54 -19.31
C VAL A 107 5.07 -12.86 -19.04
N VAL A 108 4.67 -14.07 -19.37
CA VAL A 108 3.39 -14.66 -18.98
C VAL A 108 3.68 -15.94 -18.21
N SER A 109 3.28 -16.00 -16.96
CA SER A 109 3.59 -17.12 -16.04
C SER A 109 2.37 -17.53 -15.21
N GLY A 110 2.33 -18.80 -14.85
CA GLY A 110 1.33 -19.32 -13.91
C GLY A 110 1.68 -19.05 -12.44
N GLY A 111 2.97 -18.88 -12.13
CA GLY A 111 3.51 -18.40 -10.86
C GLY A 111 4.06 -16.99 -11.03
N ASP A 112 5.12 -16.62 -10.28
CA ASP A 112 5.76 -15.32 -10.36
C ASP A 112 6.34 -15.04 -11.75
N ALA A 113 6.25 -13.79 -12.21
CA ALA A 113 6.86 -13.43 -13.48
C ALA A 113 8.38 -13.27 -13.35
N LEU A 114 8.86 -12.52 -12.38
CA LEU A 114 10.27 -12.33 -12.05
C LEU A 114 10.49 -12.63 -10.56
N ARG A 115 11.53 -13.42 -10.25
CA ARG A 115 11.82 -13.72 -8.85
C ARG A 115 13.30 -13.92 -8.52
N SER A 116 13.65 -13.72 -7.25
CA SER A 116 14.93 -14.08 -6.64
C SER A 116 14.67 -14.71 -5.27
N THR A 117 15.33 -15.84 -4.96
CA THR A 117 14.84 -16.75 -3.90
C THR A 117 15.91 -17.24 -2.94
N ASN A 118 17.05 -16.57 -2.82
CA ASN A 118 18.03 -16.93 -1.81
C ASN A 118 17.62 -16.39 -0.44
N ASP A 119 17.23 -17.28 0.45
CA ASP A 119 16.83 -17.04 1.83
C ASP A 119 17.93 -17.33 2.85
N SER A 120 19.09 -17.80 2.39
CA SER A 120 20.18 -18.26 3.26
C SER A 120 21.28 -17.21 3.50
N ASP A 121 21.34 -16.17 2.67
CA ASP A 121 22.28 -15.05 2.79
C ASP A 121 21.54 -13.73 2.55
N GLU A 122 21.54 -12.88 3.54
CA GLU A 122 20.83 -11.59 3.54
C GLU A 122 21.32 -10.58 2.49
N SER A 123 22.49 -10.80 1.90
CA SER A 123 23.03 -9.99 0.80
C SER A 123 22.58 -10.49 -0.59
N LEU A 124 21.94 -11.65 -0.63
CA LEU A 124 21.43 -12.29 -1.84
C LEU A 124 19.90 -12.25 -1.86
N GLY A 125 19.29 -12.92 -2.82
CA GLY A 125 17.83 -12.93 -2.97
C GLY A 125 17.26 -11.59 -3.47
N CYS A 126 18.08 -10.77 -4.13
CA CYS A 126 17.71 -9.41 -4.54
C CYS A 126 17.44 -9.30 -6.05
N ILE A 127 16.65 -8.29 -6.42
CA ILE A 127 16.36 -7.93 -7.81
C ILE A 127 16.73 -6.47 -8.05
N ALA A 128 17.50 -6.23 -9.12
CA ALA A 128 17.86 -4.89 -9.57
C ALA A 128 17.45 -4.68 -11.02
N ILE A 129 16.66 -3.62 -11.28
CA ILE A 129 16.13 -3.29 -12.61
C ILE A 129 16.51 -1.87 -12.96
N THR A 130 17.16 -1.68 -14.12
CA THR A 130 17.60 -0.38 -14.60
C THR A 130 17.11 -0.16 -16.03
N ASP A 131 16.36 0.93 -16.26
CA ASP A 131 15.90 1.40 -17.56
C ASP A 131 15.32 0.29 -18.48
N ALA A 132 14.54 -0.62 -17.90
CA ALA A 132 13.94 -1.73 -18.62
C ALA A 132 12.49 -1.44 -19.03
N THR A 133 12.03 -2.13 -20.07
CA THR A 133 10.62 -2.17 -20.45
C THR A 133 10.05 -3.54 -20.08
N LEU A 134 9.14 -3.57 -19.11
CA LEU A 134 8.57 -4.79 -18.56
C LEU A 134 7.08 -4.87 -18.84
N ASN A 135 6.62 -6.00 -19.40
CA ASN A 135 5.22 -6.36 -19.51
C ASN A 135 5.04 -7.72 -18.83
N LEU A 136 4.49 -7.73 -17.65
CA LEU A 136 4.40 -8.90 -16.79
C LEU A 136 2.94 -9.29 -16.55
N THR A 137 2.61 -10.55 -16.81
CA THR A 137 1.33 -11.16 -16.44
C THR A 137 1.64 -12.41 -15.63
N ALA A 138 1.29 -12.41 -14.36
CA ALA A 138 1.59 -13.47 -13.41
C ALA A 138 0.31 -14.04 -12.77
N GLY A 139 0.33 -15.33 -12.53
CA GLY A 139 -0.72 -15.95 -11.70
C GLY A 139 -0.50 -15.73 -10.22
N GLU A 140 0.76 -15.53 -9.82
CA GLU A 140 1.23 -15.16 -8.49
C GLU A 140 1.87 -13.76 -8.55
N ASP A 141 3.00 -13.51 -7.88
CA ASP A 141 3.61 -12.19 -7.80
C ASP A 141 4.20 -11.71 -9.15
N GLY A 142 4.08 -10.42 -9.44
CA GLY A 142 4.68 -9.83 -10.64
C GLY A 142 6.21 -9.83 -10.54
N ILE A 143 6.75 -9.25 -9.47
CA ILE A 143 8.18 -9.23 -9.14
C ILE A 143 8.33 -9.58 -7.65
N GLN A 144 9.00 -10.69 -7.34
CA GLN A 144 9.22 -11.15 -5.98
C GLN A 144 10.71 -11.27 -5.67
N ALA A 145 11.22 -10.43 -4.78
CA ALA A 145 12.56 -10.51 -4.22
C ALA A 145 12.51 -11.06 -2.80
N GLU A 146 13.38 -12.01 -2.46
CA GLU A 146 13.49 -12.54 -1.09
C GLU A 146 14.02 -11.47 -0.12
N THR A 147 14.88 -10.58 -0.61
CA THR A 147 15.45 -9.50 0.21
C THR A 147 15.07 -8.13 -0.32
N ASN A 148 15.77 -7.61 -1.33
CA ASN A 148 15.59 -6.24 -1.78
C ASN A 148 15.18 -6.18 -3.26
N LEU A 149 14.23 -5.31 -3.57
CA LEU A 149 13.86 -4.94 -4.93
C LEU A 149 14.22 -3.48 -5.17
N THR A 150 15.04 -3.21 -6.17
CA THR A 150 15.36 -1.84 -6.59
C THR A 150 15.00 -1.65 -8.06
N ILE A 151 14.20 -0.61 -8.37
CA ILE A 151 13.86 -0.23 -9.74
C ILE A 151 14.26 1.22 -10.00
N SER A 152 15.10 1.42 -11.01
CA SER A 152 15.61 2.72 -11.42
C SER A 152 15.33 2.96 -12.89
N GLY A 153 14.23 3.64 -13.20
CA GLY A 153 13.86 4.01 -14.58
C GLY A 153 13.10 2.93 -15.35
N GLY A 154 12.84 3.24 -16.62
CA GLY A 154 12.13 2.36 -17.54
C GLY A 154 10.61 2.46 -17.44
N SER A 155 9.93 1.44 -17.97
CA SER A 155 8.48 1.30 -17.89
C SER A 155 8.08 -0.10 -17.47
N CYS A 156 7.10 -0.21 -16.59
CA CYS A 156 6.64 -1.49 -16.06
C CYS A 156 5.12 -1.56 -16.07
N THR A 157 4.59 -2.55 -16.76
CA THR A 157 3.17 -2.91 -16.71
C THR A 157 3.06 -4.29 -16.07
N VAL A 158 2.30 -4.40 -14.99
CA VAL A 158 2.13 -5.64 -14.23
C VAL A 158 0.65 -5.93 -14.07
N GLN A 159 0.27 -7.18 -14.32
CA GLN A 159 -1.02 -7.73 -13.93
C GLN A 159 -0.79 -9.03 -13.17
N THR A 160 -1.35 -9.14 -11.96
CA THR A 160 -1.22 -10.32 -11.10
C THR A 160 -2.57 -10.86 -10.68
N GLY A 161 -2.70 -12.18 -10.55
CA GLY A 161 -3.91 -12.84 -10.07
C GLY A 161 -5.17 -12.61 -10.91
N GLY A 162 -5.04 -11.96 -12.08
CA GLY A 162 -6.16 -11.58 -12.95
C GLY A 162 -6.62 -10.12 -12.80
N GLY A 163 -5.94 -9.32 -11.97
CA GLY A 163 -6.21 -7.89 -11.76
C GLY A 163 -7.09 -7.58 -10.56
N SER A 164 -7.21 -6.30 -10.24
CA SER A 164 -7.83 -5.72 -9.03
C SER A 164 -9.27 -6.18 -8.76
N THR A 165 -10.01 -6.54 -9.80
CA THR A 165 -11.42 -6.99 -9.67
C THR A 165 -11.56 -8.49 -9.37
N VAL A 166 -10.44 -9.23 -9.30
CA VAL A 166 -10.42 -10.67 -9.04
C VAL A 166 -9.97 -10.91 -7.61
N ALA A 167 -10.81 -11.55 -6.82
CA ALA A 167 -10.42 -11.91 -5.46
C ALA A 167 -9.21 -12.86 -5.47
N PRO A 168 -8.14 -12.58 -4.71
CA PRO A 168 -6.99 -13.47 -4.63
C PRO A 168 -7.39 -14.84 -4.08
N SER A 169 -6.66 -15.87 -4.48
CA SER A 169 -6.81 -17.19 -3.88
C SER A 169 -6.31 -17.15 -2.43
N ALA A 170 -7.04 -17.74 -1.50
CA ALA A 170 -6.67 -17.73 -0.07
C ALA A 170 -5.29 -18.31 0.26
N ASP A 171 -4.67 -19.03 -0.68
CA ASP A 171 -3.40 -19.71 -0.50
C ASP A 171 -2.28 -19.18 -1.43
N ALA A 172 -2.54 -18.14 -2.25
CA ALA A 172 -1.60 -17.62 -3.22
C ALA A 172 -1.41 -16.11 -3.06
N SER A 173 -0.16 -15.67 -2.93
CA SER A 173 0.24 -14.28 -3.09
C SER A 173 0.11 -13.86 -4.56
N ALA A 174 -0.42 -12.69 -4.83
CA ALA A 174 -0.55 -12.15 -6.18
C ALA A 174 -0.26 -10.63 -6.18
N LYS A 175 0.82 -10.29 -5.49
CA LYS A 175 1.28 -8.91 -5.32
C LYS A 175 1.98 -8.41 -6.58
N GLY A 176 1.90 -7.10 -6.83
CA GLY A 176 2.56 -6.51 -7.99
C GLY A 176 4.07 -6.52 -7.88
N LEU A 177 4.60 -5.78 -6.92
CA LEU A 177 6.01 -5.64 -6.59
C LEU A 177 6.20 -6.03 -5.13
N LYS A 178 7.01 -7.06 -4.86
CA LYS A 178 7.19 -7.62 -3.52
C LYS A 178 8.64 -7.78 -3.14
N ALA A 179 8.98 -7.45 -1.90
CA ALA A 179 10.28 -7.73 -1.30
C ALA A 179 10.17 -8.16 0.17
N GLY A 180 11.05 -9.05 0.60
CA GLY A 180 11.10 -9.52 2.00
C GLY A 180 11.71 -8.50 2.96
N LYS A 181 12.47 -7.48 2.47
CA LYS A 181 13.11 -6.47 3.33
C LYS A 181 12.88 -5.04 2.88
N ARG A 182 13.08 -4.74 1.59
CA ARG A 182 12.97 -3.38 1.09
C ARG A 182 12.59 -3.32 -0.37
N VAL A 183 11.60 -2.51 -0.69
CA VAL A 183 11.28 -2.07 -2.04
C VAL A 183 11.77 -0.63 -2.21
N GLU A 184 12.61 -0.38 -3.22
CA GLU A 184 13.14 0.95 -3.55
C GLU A 184 12.84 1.31 -5.00
N LEU A 185 12.05 2.36 -5.19
CA LEU A 185 11.48 2.79 -6.47
C LEU A 185 11.92 4.23 -6.75
N CYS A 186 12.93 4.37 -7.65
CA CYS A 186 13.58 5.66 -7.84
C CYS A 186 12.94 6.51 -8.94
N SER A 187 12.52 5.89 -10.03
CA SER A 187 11.96 6.58 -11.20
C SER A 187 11.38 5.57 -12.18
N GLY A 188 10.64 6.06 -13.19
CA GLY A 188 10.04 5.23 -14.24
C GLY A 188 8.55 5.50 -14.40
N THR A 189 7.89 4.72 -15.26
CA THR A 189 6.43 4.76 -15.45
C THR A 189 5.85 3.39 -15.18
N PHE A 190 4.89 3.33 -14.28
CA PHE A 190 4.34 2.07 -13.77
C PHE A 190 2.83 2.02 -13.91
N ALA A 191 2.33 0.88 -14.36
CA ALA A 191 0.91 0.55 -14.38
C ALA A 191 0.73 -0.83 -13.71
N LEU A 192 0.14 -0.84 -12.53
CA LEU A 192 -0.07 -2.04 -11.71
C LEU A 192 -1.57 -2.32 -11.62
N ASP A 193 -1.96 -3.55 -11.97
CA ASP A 193 -3.33 -4.07 -11.86
C ASP A 193 -3.25 -5.43 -11.14
N CYS A 194 -3.44 -5.42 -9.82
CA CYS A 194 -3.13 -6.55 -8.95
C CYS A 194 -4.35 -7.04 -8.19
N SER A 195 -4.46 -8.34 -7.96
CA SER A 195 -5.57 -8.88 -7.14
C SER A 195 -5.27 -8.84 -5.63
N ASP A 196 -4.04 -8.66 -5.26
CA ASP A 196 -3.47 -8.50 -3.91
C ASP A 196 -2.68 -7.19 -3.92
N ASP A 197 -1.87 -6.81 -2.92
CA ASP A 197 -1.17 -5.53 -2.86
C ASP A 197 -0.42 -5.17 -4.15
N ALA A 198 -0.46 -3.90 -4.52
CA ALA A 198 0.30 -3.48 -5.70
C ALA A 198 1.80 -3.34 -5.41
N ILE A 199 2.17 -2.81 -4.26
CA ILE A 199 3.55 -2.67 -3.78
C ILE A 199 3.60 -3.16 -2.33
N HIS A 200 4.41 -4.17 -2.04
CA HIS A 200 4.48 -4.80 -0.72
C HIS A 200 5.92 -5.01 -0.25
N SER A 201 6.19 -4.73 1.01
CA SER A 201 7.45 -5.08 1.69
C SER A 201 7.19 -5.58 3.12
N ASN A 202 7.80 -6.71 3.49
CA ASN A 202 7.84 -7.12 4.90
C ASN A 202 8.78 -6.24 5.77
N GLY A 203 9.38 -5.22 5.21
CA GLY A 203 10.17 -4.20 5.88
C GLY A 203 9.77 -2.83 5.36
N ASP A 204 10.63 -2.17 4.59
CA ASP A 204 10.43 -0.80 4.14
C ASP A 204 10.00 -0.69 2.67
N VAL A 205 9.24 0.34 2.35
CA VAL A 205 9.00 0.84 0.99
C VAL A 205 9.51 2.27 0.87
N LEU A 206 10.38 2.54 -0.11
CA LEU A 206 10.80 3.89 -0.50
C LEU A 206 10.36 4.19 -1.92
N ILE A 207 9.56 5.23 -2.11
CA ILE A 207 9.21 5.80 -3.43
C ILE A 207 9.82 7.20 -3.50
N SER A 208 10.87 7.34 -4.32
CA SER A 208 11.56 8.62 -4.48
C SER A 208 11.23 9.35 -5.79
N GLY A 209 10.44 8.73 -6.67
CA GLY A 209 10.02 9.33 -7.93
C GLY A 209 9.21 8.38 -8.80
N GLY A 210 8.99 8.76 -10.06
CA GLY A 210 8.23 7.99 -11.05
C GLY A 210 6.76 8.40 -11.15
N ASP A 211 6.11 7.86 -12.20
CA ASP A 211 4.69 8.05 -12.47
C ASP A 211 3.98 6.70 -12.27
N TRP A 212 3.09 6.62 -11.29
CA TRP A 212 2.43 5.41 -10.84
C TRP A 212 0.94 5.47 -11.11
N THR A 213 0.39 4.44 -11.74
CA THR A 213 -1.04 4.19 -11.86
C THR A 213 -1.32 2.82 -11.26
N ILE A 214 -2.10 2.78 -10.21
CA ILE A 214 -2.34 1.58 -9.39
C ILE A 214 -3.84 1.32 -9.31
N ALA A 215 -4.21 0.08 -9.56
CA ALA A 215 -5.49 -0.51 -9.19
C ALA A 215 -5.20 -1.86 -8.53
N THR A 216 -5.79 -2.12 -7.37
CA THR A 216 -5.51 -3.32 -6.61
C THR A 216 -6.73 -3.79 -5.83
N GLY A 217 -6.80 -5.09 -5.57
CA GLY A 217 -7.86 -5.70 -4.76
C GLY A 217 -7.60 -5.62 -3.25
N ASP A 218 -6.37 -5.31 -2.86
CA ASP A 218 -5.95 -5.07 -1.48
C ASP A 218 -5.23 -3.72 -1.40
N ASP A 219 -4.05 -3.58 -0.79
CA ASP A 219 -3.46 -2.28 -0.54
C ASP A 219 -2.67 -1.73 -1.73
N GLY A 220 -2.76 -0.41 -1.92
CA GLY A 220 -1.98 0.28 -2.95
C GLY A 220 -0.48 0.22 -2.68
N VAL A 221 -0.08 0.55 -1.46
CA VAL A 221 1.30 0.47 -0.95
C VAL A 221 1.28 -0.04 0.48
N HIS A 222 1.89 -1.18 0.74
CA HIS A 222 1.98 -1.78 2.06
C HIS A 222 3.44 -1.99 2.50
N ALA A 223 3.75 -1.64 3.75
CA ALA A 223 5.02 -1.98 4.40
C ALA A 223 4.80 -2.41 5.86
N ASP A 224 5.32 -3.57 6.26
CA ASP A 224 5.25 -3.99 7.68
C ASP A 224 5.94 -2.96 8.61
N GLU A 225 6.96 -2.22 8.12
CA GLU A 225 7.70 -1.23 8.89
C GLU A 225 7.43 0.20 8.39
N THR A 226 8.15 0.68 7.38
CA THR A 226 8.08 2.09 6.97
C THR A 226 7.72 2.26 5.51
N VAL A 227 6.71 3.09 5.22
CA VAL A 227 6.50 3.69 3.90
C VAL A 227 7.10 5.09 3.90
N GLU A 228 8.05 5.34 3.00
CA GLU A 228 8.67 6.65 2.77
C GLU A 228 8.41 7.11 1.34
N ILE A 229 7.74 8.26 1.16
CA ILE A 229 7.49 8.88 -0.15
C ILE A 229 8.17 10.24 -0.17
N THR A 230 9.15 10.38 -1.06
CA THR A 230 9.96 11.60 -1.19
C THR A 230 9.80 12.28 -2.55
N GLY A 231 8.87 11.76 -3.39
CA GLY A 231 8.57 12.35 -4.70
C GLY A 231 7.77 11.39 -5.58
N GLY A 232 7.45 11.85 -6.78
CA GLY A 232 6.71 11.12 -7.80
C GLY A 232 5.25 11.54 -7.92
N THR A 233 4.58 10.99 -8.95
CA THR A 233 3.14 11.10 -9.15
C THR A 233 2.51 9.74 -8.89
N ILE A 234 1.70 9.62 -7.86
CA ILE A 234 1.11 8.34 -7.44
C ILE A 234 -0.41 8.46 -7.53
N VAL A 235 -1.02 7.65 -8.38
CA VAL A 235 -2.47 7.57 -8.54
C VAL A 235 -2.94 6.16 -8.20
N ILE A 236 -3.52 6.00 -7.02
CA ILE A 236 -4.20 4.78 -6.60
C ILE A 236 -5.69 5.00 -6.89
N SER A 237 -6.16 4.36 -7.94
CA SER A 237 -7.53 4.54 -8.45
C SER A 237 -8.54 3.60 -7.81
N GLU A 238 -8.07 2.48 -7.25
CA GLU A 238 -8.84 1.45 -6.55
C GLU A 238 -7.89 0.68 -5.63
N SER A 239 -8.27 0.55 -4.36
CA SER A 239 -7.57 -0.26 -3.34
C SER A 239 -8.52 -0.58 -2.18
N TYR A 240 -8.12 -1.50 -1.31
CA TYR A 240 -8.71 -1.64 0.03
C TYR A 240 -8.20 -0.49 0.87
N GLU A 241 -6.94 -0.48 1.32
CA GLU A 241 -6.28 0.70 1.85
C GLU A 241 -5.40 1.37 0.77
N GLY A 242 -5.24 2.70 0.88
CA GLY A 242 -4.41 3.40 -0.09
C GLY A 242 -2.92 3.19 0.16
N ILE A 243 -2.46 3.56 1.35
CA ILE A 243 -1.08 3.44 1.82
C ILE A 243 -1.12 2.97 3.27
N GLU A 244 -0.49 1.83 3.57
CA GLU A 244 -0.39 1.28 4.91
C GLU A 244 1.07 1.08 5.33
N GLY A 245 1.33 1.28 6.62
CA GLY A 245 2.62 0.95 7.25
C GLY A 245 2.65 1.32 8.73
N THR A 246 3.52 0.69 9.52
CA THR A 246 3.71 1.10 10.92
C THR A 246 4.09 2.58 11.00
N THR A 247 4.93 3.05 10.09
CA THR A 247 5.28 4.46 9.95
C THR A 247 5.10 4.89 8.50
N VAL A 248 4.33 5.96 8.28
CA VAL A 248 4.15 6.55 6.95
C VAL A 248 4.72 7.96 6.94
N ASN A 249 5.72 8.21 6.09
CA ASN A 249 6.37 9.51 5.92
C ASN A 249 6.22 10.02 4.48
N ILE A 250 5.56 11.16 4.30
CA ILE A 250 5.41 11.83 3.01
C ILE A 250 6.12 13.17 3.09
N SER A 251 7.17 13.35 2.29
CA SER A 251 7.96 14.58 2.25
C SER A 251 7.89 15.33 0.92
N ASP A 252 7.34 14.73 -0.12
CA ASP A 252 7.03 15.34 -1.42
C ASP A 252 6.19 14.37 -2.27
N GLY A 253 5.68 14.81 -3.42
CA GLY A 253 4.92 14.03 -4.40
C GLY A 253 3.51 14.58 -4.66
N ASP A 254 2.90 14.14 -5.77
CA ASP A 254 1.48 14.36 -6.09
C ASP A 254 0.76 13.00 -5.94
N ILE A 255 0.08 12.83 -4.82
CA ILE A 255 -0.53 11.57 -4.41
C ILE A 255 -2.05 11.69 -4.47
N ARG A 256 -2.69 10.77 -5.18
CA ARG A 256 -4.16 10.68 -5.29
C ARG A 256 -4.59 9.27 -4.95
N ILE A 257 -5.47 9.14 -3.98
CA ILE A 257 -5.95 7.87 -3.45
C ILE A 257 -7.46 7.80 -3.55
N THR A 258 -7.95 6.67 -4.03
CA THR A 258 -9.34 6.23 -3.88
C THR A 258 -9.33 4.84 -3.29
N SER A 259 -9.82 4.71 -2.06
CA SER A 259 -9.83 3.47 -1.28
C SER A 259 -11.25 3.08 -0.85
N SER A 260 -11.45 1.78 -0.66
CA SER A 260 -12.71 1.22 -0.15
C SER A 260 -12.74 1.13 1.39
N ASP A 261 -11.59 1.27 2.02
CA ASP A 261 -11.38 1.47 3.45
C ASP A 261 -10.52 2.72 3.63
N ASP A 262 -9.42 2.70 4.37
CA ASP A 262 -8.66 3.88 4.74
C ASP A 262 -7.83 4.47 3.59
N GLY A 263 -7.66 5.79 3.62
CA GLY A 263 -6.83 6.48 2.64
C GLY A 263 -5.35 6.29 2.89
N ILE A 264 -4.89 6.66 4.08
CA ILE A 264 -3.55 6.41 4.61
C ILE A 264 -3.72 5.91 6.03
N ASN A 265 -3.19 4.71 6.30
CA ASN A 265 -3.25 4.06 7.60
C ASN A 265 -1.85 3.86 8.18
N ALA A 266 -1.54 4.51 9.29
CA ALA A 266 -0.36 4.22 10.08
C ALA A 266 -0.72 3.21 11.18
N ALA A 267 -0.86 1.96 10.78
CA ALA A 267 -1.11 0.81 11.65
C ALA A 267 0.11 -0.11 11.68
N GLY A 268 0.32 -0.82 12.75
CA GLY A 268 1.48 -1.72 12.86
C GLY A 268 1.13 -3.17 12.62
N GLY A 269 2.00 -3.87 11.93
CA GLY A 269 1.98 -5.32 11.85
C GLY A 269 2.03 -5.89 10.45
N ALA A 270 2.21 -7.21 10.38
CA ALA A 270 2.11 -7.94 9.14
C ALA A 270 0.67 -7.87 8.65
N ASP A 271 0.51 -7.65 7.37
CA ASP A 271 -0.73 -7.63 6.62
C ASP A 271 -1.71 -8.72 7.15
N GLN A 272 -2.73 -8.30 7.83
CA GLN A 272 -3.85 -9.12 8.28
C GLN A 272 -5.19 -8.65 7.70
N SER A 273 -5.18 -7.53 6.98
CA SER A 273 -6.25 -7.07 6.14
C SER A 273 -6.14 -7.84 4.83
N GLY A 274 -6.98 -8.64 4.45
CA GLY A 274 -7.05 -9.33 3.18
C GLY A 274 -8.50 -9.44 2.78
N PHE A 275 -8.74 -9.45 1.51
CA PHE A 275 -10.04 -9.59 0.90
C PHE A 275 -10.89 -10.67 1.61
N GLY A 276 -11.84 -10.24 2.44
CA GLY A 276 -12.83 -11.08 3.10
C GLY A 276 -12.72 -11.22 4.62
N GLY A 277 -11.79 -10.55 5.27
CA GLY A 277 -11.70 -10.52 6.72
C GLY A 277 -12.23 -9.22 7.31
N MET A 278 -13.49 -9.19 7.78
CA MET A 278 -13.87 -8.24 8.81
C MET A 278 -13.04 -8.55 10.07
N ARG A 279 -11.82 -8.07 10.14
CA ARG A 279 -11.16 -7.89 11.42
C ARG A 279 -11.25 -6.40 11.73
N PRO A 280 -11.94 -6.02 12.81
CA PRO A 280 -11.81 -4.65 13.29
C PRO A 280 -10.34 -4.44 13.57
N ASP A 281 -9.81 -3.35 13.07
CA ASP A 281 -8.56 -2.79 13.49
C ASP A 281 -8.47 -2.88 15.03
N PRO A 282 -7.43 -3.46 15.62
CA PRO A 282 -7.36 -3.51 17.06
C PRO A 282 -7.33 -2.07 17.58
N PHE A 283 -8.40 -1.62 18.22
CA PHE A 283 -8.50 -0.34 18.94
C PHE A 283 -7.46 -0.24 20.07
N THR A 284 -6.22 -0.48 19.76
CA THR A 284 -5.11 -0.41 20.72
C THR A 284 -4.04 0.48 20.07
N GLY A 285 -4.14 1.77 20.38
CA GLY A 285 -3.11 2.73 20.00
C GLY A 285 -1.72 2.20 20.27
N SER A 286 -0.84 2.30 19.30
CA SER A 286 0.57 1.92 19.41
C SER A 286 1.43 3.18 19.38
N SER A 287 2.29 3.35 20.39
CA SER A 287 3.26 4.45 20.43
C SER A 287 4.30 4.38 19.31
N ASP A 288 4.33 3.29 18.55
CA ASP A 288 5.30 3.05 17.49
C ASP A 288 4.73 3.43 16.11
N CYS A 289 3.39 3.63 16.01
CA CYS A 289 2.74 4.08 14.78
C CYS A 289 2.84 5.60 14.62
N ALA A 290 3.11 6.06 13.40
CA ALA A 290 3.18 7.48 13.10
C ALA A 290 2.90 7.80 11.64
N LEU A 291 2.03 8.78 11.40
CA LEU A 291 1.81 9.39 10.09
C LEU A 291 2.41 10.80 10.07
N THR A 292 3.37 11.04 9.19
CA THR A 292 4.01 12.35 9.02
C THR A 292 3.89 12.83 7.58
N ILE A 293 3.31 14.03 7.39
CA ILE A 293 3.28 14.72 6.09
C ILE A 293 4.02 16.05 6.24
N SER A 294 5.11 16.22 5.48
CA SER A 294 5.95 17.42 5.58
C SER A 294 5.96 18.30 4.34
N ASP A 295 5.59 17.76 3.19
CA ASP A 295 5.39 18.50 1.92
C ASP A 295 4.61 17.63 0.92
N GLY A 296 4.45 18.11 -0.34
CA GLY A 296 3.73 17.44 -1.41
C GLY A 296 2.25 17.82 -1.48
N THR A 297 1.55 17.15 -2.39
CA THR A 297 0.10 17.28 -2.56
C THR A 297 -0.56 15.93 -2.36
N VAL A 298 -1.44 15.81 -1.37
CA VAL A 298 -2.15 14.56 -1.04
C VAL A 298 -3.65 14.78 -1.19
N ARG A 299 -4.28 13.97 -2.02
CA ARG A 299 -5.73 13.97 -2.26
C ARG A 299 -6.30 12.58 -2.02
N ILE A 300 -7.21 12.49 -1.06
CA ILE A 300 -7.80 11.23 -0.59
C ILE A 300 -9.31 11.27 -0.75
N CYS A 301 -9.83 10.18 -1.28
CA CYS A 301 -11.26 9.86 -1.31
C CYS A 301 -11.41 8.44 -0.74
N ALA A 302 -11.67 8.33 0.55
CA ALA A 302 -11.75 7.07 1.30
C ALA A 302 -13.20 6.72 1.67
N SER A 303 -13.48 5.43 1.82
CA SER A 303 -14.75 4.98 2.41
C SER A 303 -14.60 4.66 3.90
N GLY A 304 -13.38 4.34 4.36
CA GLY A 304 -12.93 4.33 5.75
C GLY A 304 -12.40 5.69 6.18
N ASP A 305 -11.40 5.72 7.05
CA ASP A 305 -10.77 6.94 7.51
C ASP A 305 -9.89 7.58 6.43
N GLY A 306 -9.80 8.89 6.43
CA GLY A 306 -9.00 9.59 5.42
C GLY A 306 -7.51 9.54 5.73
N LEU A 307 -7.13 10.08 6.87
CA LEU A 307 -5.83 9.97 7.50
C LEU A 307 -6.05 9.26 8.83
N ASP A 308 -5.59 8.03 8.93
CA ASP A 308 -5.62 7.24 10.15
C ASP A 308 -4.23 7.02 10.73
N SER A 309 -4.13 7.05 12.05
CA SER A 309 -2.93 6.68 12.76
C SER A 309 -3.25 6.05 14.12
N ASN A 310 -2.90 4.79 14.29
CA ASN A 310 -2.92 4.13 15.59
C ASN A 310 -1.90 4.75 16.58
N GLY A 311 -1.24 5.85 16.21
CA GLY A 311 -0.29 6.59 17.01
C GLY A 311 -0.39 8.10 16.76
N ASP A 312 0.72 8.72 16.42
CA ASP A 312 0.82 10.16 16.23
C ASP A 312 0.58 10.59 14.76
N LEU A 313 -0.13 11.69 14.56
CA LEU A 313 -0.29 12.36 13.27
C LEU A 313 0.45 13.71 13.29
N THR A 314 1.38 13.93 12.38
CA THR A 314 2.09 15.21 12.24
C THR A 314 1.98 15.76 10.83
N VAL A 315 1.48 17.00 10.71
CA VAL A 315 1.51 17.76 9.46
C VAL A 315 2.39 18.98 9.64
N SER A 316 3.42 19.13 8.82
CA SER A 316 4.34 20.26 8.88
C SER A 316 4.45 21.06 7.58
N GLY A 317 3.81 20.57 6.50
CA GLY A 317 3.80 21.22 5.18
C GLY A 317 2.84 20.51 4.23
N GLY A 318 2.90 20.88 2.95
CA GLY A 318 2.10 20.30 1.88
C GLY A 318 0.68 20.83 1.75
N GLU A 319 -0.03 20.29 0.76
CA GLU A 319 -1.45 20.54 0.49
C GLU A 319 -2.23 19.21 0.61
N ILE A 320 -3.10 19.12 1.60
CA ILE A 320 -3.79 17.89 1.97
C ILE A 320 -5.30 18.10 1.85
N TYR A 321 -5.92 17.33 0.98
CA TYR A 321 -7.35 17.39 0.70
C TYR A 321 -7.96 16.00 0.87
N VAL A 322 -8.81 15.85 1.86
CA VAL A 322 -9.40 14.57 2.25
C VAL A 322 -10.92 14.64 2.15
N VAL A 323 -11.53 13.60 1.64
CA VAL A 323 -12.94 13.31 1.88
C VAL A 323 -13.09 11.85 2.30
N SER A 324 -13.73 11.62 3.44
CA SER A 324 -14.10 10.32 3.98
C SER A 324 -15.63 10.24 4.11
N THR A 325 -16.22 9.10 3.76
CA THR A 325 -17.67 8.97 3.61
C THR A 325 -18.31 7.83 4.37
N GLY A 326 -17.51 7.04 5.06
CA GLY A 326 -17.98 5.94 5.90
C GLY A 326 -18.92 6.39 7.02
N SER A 327 -19.80 5.50 7.44
CA SER A 327 -20.67 5.79 8.59
C SER A 327 -20.00 5.30 9.89
N GLY A 328 -19.21 6.12 10.48
CA GLY A 328 -18.41 5.77 11.67
C GLY A 328 -16.94 6.12 11.49
N ASP A 329 -16.57 6.44 10.25
CA ASP A 329 -15.22 6.75 9.83
C ASP A 329 -15.05 8.26 9.62
N PHE A 330 -13.84 8.78 9.73
CA PHE A 330 -13.57 10.20 9.82
C PHE A 330 -12.51 10.64 8.82
N ALA A 331 -12.51 11.91 8.48
CA ALA A 331 -11.48 12.45 7.58
C ALA A 331 -10.09 12.49 8.23
N ILE A 332 -10.04 12.54 9.54
CA ILE A 332 -8.84 12.44 10.38
C ILE A 332 -9.20 11.60 11.59
N ASP A 333 -8.47 10.50 11.83
CA ASP A 333 -8.49 9.74 13.08
C ASP A 333 -7.06 9.51 13.60
N TYR A 334 -6.90 9.43 14.92
CA TYR A 334 -5.64 9.15 15.57
C TYR A 334 -5.84 8.73 17.01
N ASP A 335 -5.05 7.78 17.47
CA ASP A 335 -5.08 7.29 18.85
C ASP A 335 -4.09 8.03 19.77
N GLY A 336 -3.01 8.57 19.23
CA GLY A 336 -1.98 9.30 19.94
C GLY A 336 -2.23 10.81 20.02
N SER A 337 -1.37 11.59 19.38
CA SER A 337 -1.49 13.04 19.27
C SER A 337 -1.51 13.51 17.81
N ALA A 338 -2.31 14.51 17.48
CA ALA A 338 -2.24 15.15 16.17
C ALA A 338 -1.67 16.57 16.28
N LYS A 339 -0.69 16.88 15.44
CA LYS A 339 -0.01 18.16 15.43
C LYS A 339 0.07 18.77 14.04
N ILE A 340 -0.28 20.05 13.92
CA ILE A 340 -0.06 20.80 12.70
C ILE A 340 0.84 22.01 12.94
N THR A 341 1.86 22.16 12.11
CA THR A 341 2.85 23.24 12.21
C THR A 341 3.05 24.01 10.90
N GLY A 342 2.50 23.48 9.80
CA GLY A 342 2.58 24.08 8.45
C GLY A 342 1.64 23.35 7.49
N GLY A 343 1.54 23.86 6.25
CA GLY A 343 0.73 23.28 5.19
C GLY A 343 -0.72 23.76 5.16
N VAL A 344 -1.46 23.30 4.15
CA VAL A 344 -2.90 23.53 4.00
C VAL A 344 -3.61 22.20 4.13
N VAL A 345 -4.59 22.10 5.02
CA VAL A 345 -5.41 20.91 5.22
C VAL A 345 -6.88 21.29 5.09
N ILE A 346 -7.61 20.57 4.24
CA ILE A 346 -9.07 20.54 4.24
C ILE A 346 -9.50 19.07 4.28
N ALA A 347 -10.00 18.65 5.43
CA ALA A 347 -10.44 17.28 5.66
C ALA A 347 -11.93 17.27 5.97
N ALA A 348 -12.72 16.71 5.04
CA ALA A 348 -14.18 16.67 5.06
C ALA A 348 -14.66 15.23 5.32
N GLY A 349 -15.53 15.00 6.31
CA GLY A 349 -15.96 13.68 6.70
C GLY A 349 -17.25 13.63 7.49
N ALA A 350 -17.47 12.54 8.20
CA ALA A 350 -18.59 12.39 9.13
C ALA A 350 -18.35 13.17 10.43
N ASN A 351 -19.43 13.61 11.09
CA ASN A 351 -19.34 14.43 12.29
C ASN A 351 -19.40 13.68 13.62
N GLY A 352 -19.52 12.35 13.60
CA GLY A 352 -19.78 11.53 14.79
C GLY A 352 -18.72 11.66 15.87
N MET A 353 -17.45 11.42 15.54
CA MET A 353 -16.29 11.57 16.41
C MET A 353 -15.18 12.40 15.73
N ALA A 354 -15.55 13.27 14.78
CA ALA A 354 -14.58 14.07 14.03
C ALA A 354 -13.53 14.69 14.96
N GLN A 355 -12.26 14.46 14.64
CA GLN A 355 -11.12 14.92 15.41
C GLN A 355 -10.48 16.16 14.78
N ASN A 356 -9.91 17.03 15.60
CA ASN A 356 -9.14 18.19 15.19
C ASN A 356 -7.69 18.00 15.65
N PHE A 357 -6.79 18.81 15.13
CA PHE A 357 -5.41 18.84 15.63
C PHE A 357 -5.34 19.24 17.11
N GLY A 358 -4.33 18.78 17.80
CA GLY A 358 -4.13 18.96 19.23
C GLY A 358 -3.54 20.34 19.59
N SER A 359 -3.52 20.63 20.88
CA SER A 359 -3.03 21.89 21.45
C SER A 359 -1.54 22.15 21.26
N ASP A 360 -0.76 21.13 20.90
CA ASP A 360 0.69 21.23 20.65
C ASP A 360 0.99 21.79 19.25
N SER A 361 -0.05 22.05 18.46
CA SER A 361 0.04 22.69 17.15
C SER A 361 0.49 24.15 17.26
N THR A 362 1.25 24.60 16.27
CA THR A 362 1.67 26.01 16.15
C THR A 362 0.95 26.75 15.02
N GLN A 363 0.13 26.05 14.25
CA GLN A 363 -0.75 26.60 13.23
C GLN A 363 -2.21 26.49 13.65
N GLY A 364 -3.02 27.45 13.22
CA GLY A 364 -4.45 27.48 13.50
C GLY A 364 -5.21 26.37 12.78
N SER A 365 -6.23 25.80 13.43
CA SER A 365 -7.14 24.81 12.84
C SER A 365 -8.59 25.04 13.30
N ILE A 366 -9.52 24.84 12.37
CA ILE A 366 -10.97 25.03 12.58
C ILE A 366 -11.68 23.70 12.29
N LEU A 367 -12.33 23.11 13.29
CA LEU A 367 -13.29 22.03 13.10
C LEU A 367 -14.71 22.58 13.16
N LEU A 368 -15.50 22.30 12.13
CA LEU A 368 -16.94 22.60 12.10
C LEU A 368 -17.74 21.32 11.88
N ASN A 369 -18.72 21.10 12.75
CA ASN A 369 -19.76 20.11 12.56
C ASN A 369 -20.98 20.74 11.89
N LEU A 370 -21.43 20.14 10.80
CA LEU A 370 -22.55 20.58 9.99
C LEU A 370 -23.82 19.78 10.34
N GLY A 371 -24.98 20.41 10.13
CA GLY A 371 -26.24 19.76 10.53
C GLY A 371 -26.71 18.66 9.59
N ALA A 372 -26.26 18.65 8.34
CA ALA A 372 -26.66 17.70 7.32
C ALA A 372 -25.49 17.42 6.37
N TYR A 373 -25.50 16.25 5.74
CA TYR A 373 -24.57 15.90 4.68
C TYR A 373 -24.77 16.78 3.44
N SER A 374 -23.68 17.17 2.81
CA SER A 374 -23.63 17.98 1.60
C SER A 374 -22.35 17.70 0.81
N ASP A 375 -22.42 17.89 -0.50
CA ASP A 375 -21.31 17.86 -1.45
C ASP A 375 -20.83 19.26 -1.87
N ALA A 376 -21.29 20.30 -1.17
CA ALA A 376 -20.92 21.68 -1.48
C ALA A 376 -19.42 21.90 -1.26
N ALA A 377 -18.83 22.78 -2.08
CA ALA A 377 -17.44 23.18 -1.91
C ALA A 377 -17.20 23.79 -0.52
N VAL A 378 -16.00 23.56 0.01
CA VAL A 378 -15.49 24.15 1.23
C VAL A 378 -14.63 25.35 0.83
N THR A 379 -14.89 26.54 1.40
CA THR A 379 -14.10 27.74 1.18
C THR A 379 -13.85 28.45 2.50
N LEU A 380 -12.61 28.80 2.75
CA LEU A 380 -12.19 29.64 3.87
C LEU A 380 -11.79 31.00 3.35
N THR A 381 -12.37 32.10 3.90
CA THR A 381 -12.01 33.49 3.56
C THR A 381 -11.65 34.27 4.79
N ASP A 382 -10.76 35.27 4.63
CA ASP A 382 -10.47 36.25 5.66
C ASP A 382 -11.54 37.36 5.74
N ALA A 383 -11.35 38.33 6.65
CA ALA A 383 -12.28 39.44 6.86
C ALA A 383 -12.41 40.35 5.63
N ASP A 384 -11.40 40.38 4.75
CA ASP A 384 -11.41 41.20 3.53
C ASP A 384 -12.03 40.46 2.34
N GLY A 385 -12.44 39.19 2.53
CA GLY A 385 -13.04 38.32 1.52
C GLY A 385 -12.01 37.63 0.61
N ARG A 386 -10.72 37.62 0.97
CA ARG A 386 -9.68 36.84 0.26
C ARG A 386 -9.83 35.37 0.58
N VAL A 387 -9.87 34.53 -0.44
CA VAL A 387 -9.87 33.06 -0.27
C VAL A 387 -8.50 32.61 0.23
N LEU A 388 -8.48 31.89 1.34
CA LEU A 388 -7.29 31.35 1.98
C LEU A 388 -7.10 29.86 1.64
N ALA A 389 -8.21 29.12 1.55
CA ALA A 389 -8.23 27.72 1.15
C ALA A 389 -9.57 27.36 0.51
N GLU A 390 -9.55 26.46 -0.46
CA GLU A 390 -10.74 25.98 -1.17
C GLU A 390 -10.58 24.51 -1.55
N TYR A 391 -11.67 23.74 -1.40
CA TYR A 391 -11.74 22.34 -1.81
C TYR A 391 -13.14 21.95 -2.25
N SER A 392 -13.23 21.16 -3.30
CA SER A 392 -14.49 20.57 -3.77
C SER A 392 -14.45 19.06 -3.51
N PRO A 393 -15.01 18.59 -2.38
CA PRO A 393 -15.05 17.16 -2.06
C PRO A 393 -15.80 16.38 -3.14
N ALA A 394 -15.29 15.19 -3.49
CA ALA A 394 -15.95 14.32 -4.46
C ALA A 394 -17.19 13.61 -3.89
N GLN A 395 -17.37 13.64 -2.57
CA GLN A 395 -18.43 12.96 -1.84
C GLN A 395 -19.07 13.86 -0.80
N GLN A 396 -20.17 13.37 -0.19
CA GLN A 396 -20.90 14.12 0.82
C GLN A 396 -20.20 14.05 2.18
N TYR A 397 -20.20 15.16 2.91
CA TYR A 397 -19.62 15.29 4.24
C TYR A 397 -20.56 16.10 5.15
N ASN A 398 -20.40 16.00 6.47
CA ASN A 398 -21.08 16.83 7.45
C ASN A 398 -20.19 17.29 8.62
N SER A 399 -18.88 17.14 8.47
CA SER A 399 -17.86 17.81 9.27
C SER A 399 -16.72 18.28 8.38
N VAL A 400 -15.98 19.30 8.79
CA VAL A 400 -14.79 19.74 8.09
C VAL A 400 -13.74 20.27 9.06
N VAL A 401 -12.49 19.83 8.88
CA VAL A 401 -11.30 20.40 9.50
C VAL A 401 -10.59 21.24 8.45
N ILE A 402 -10.27 22.49 8.79
CA ILE A 402 -9.55 23.40 7.90
C ILE A 402 -8.37 23.98 8.67
N SER A 403 -7.18 23.90 8.09
CA SER A 403 -5.97 24.52 8.62
C SER A 403 -5.16 25.16 7.50
N THR A 404 -4.63 26.34 7.76
CA THR A 404 -3.75 27.09 6.85
C THR A 404 -2.83 28.00 7.66
N PRO A 405 -1.62 28.33 7.15
CA PRO A 405 -0.68 29.23 7.82
C PRO A 405 -1.25 30.64 8.10
N GLU A 406 -2.29 31.05 7.40
CA GLU A 406 -2.93 32.38 7.57
C GLU A 406 -3.89 32.44 8.76
N LEU A 407 -4.23 31.31 9.39
CA LEU A 407 -5.10 31.30 10.56
C LEU A 407 -4.36 31.87 11.79
N THR A 408 -4.83 32.99 12.29
CA THR A 408 -4.23 33.74 13.40
C THR A 408 -5.25 33.99 14.52
N VAL A 409 -4.85 33.76 15.76
CA VAL A 409 -5.68 34.03 16.95
C VAL A 409 -6.07 35.50 17.00
N GLY A 410 -7.32 35.74 17.32
CA GLY A 410 -7.96 37.10 17.39
C GLY A 410 -8.60 37.55 16.08
N ASN A 411 -8.34 36.86 14.96
CA ASN A 411 -8.96 37.20 13.68
C ASN A 411 -10.27 36.45 13.46
N THR A 412 -11.11 37.04 12.59
CA THR A 412 -12.39 36.43 12.19
C THR A 412 -12.32 35.99 10.74
N TYR A 413 -12.79 34.77 10.50
CA TYR A 413 -12.81 34.10 9.19
C TYR A 413 -14.24 33.73 8.83
N THR A 414 -14.51 33.59 7.54
CA THR A 414 -15.76 33.04 7.04
C THR A 414 -15.51 31.69 6.40
N VAL A 415 -16.18 30.67 6.91
CA VAL A 415 -16.18 29.33 6.35
C VAL A 415 -17.49 29.08 5.62
N GLN A 416 -17.42 28.77 4.33
CA GLN A 416 -18.53 28.22 3.57
C GLN A 416 -18.33 26.69 3.47
N ALA A 417 -19.24 25.91 4.03
CA ALA A 417 -19.19 24.45 4.00
C ALA A 417 -20.60 23.88 4.16
N GLY A 418 -20.91 22.78 3.54
CA GLY A 418 -22.23 22.15 3.65
C GLY A 418 -23.37 23.03 3.15
N GLY A 419 -23.13 23.93 2.22
CA GLY A 419 -24.10 24.93 1.77
C GLY A 419 -24.45 26.01 2.80
N GLN A 420 -23.69 26.09 3.91
CA GLN A 420 -23.86 27.06 4.99
C GLN A 420 -22.67 28.02 5.03
N THR A 421 -22.89 29.20 5.61
CA THR A 421 -21.85 30.20 5.85
C THR A 421 -21.74 30.42 7.35
N THR A 422 -20.56 30.19 7.91
CA THR A 422 -20.26 30.32 9.35
C THR A 422 -19.14 31.32 9.55
N SER A 423 -19.35 32.31 10.44
CA SER A 423 -18.28 33.21 10.87
C SER A 423 -17.60 32.62 12.10
N VAL A 424 -16.29 32.50 12.06
CA VAL A 424 -15.45 31.94 13.13
C VAL A 424 -14.43 32.96 13.56
N THR A 425 -14.43 33.32 14.84
CA THR A 425 -13.36 34.13 15.46
C THR A 425 -12.46 33.17 16.26
N LEU A 426 -11.16 33.13 15.94
CA LEU A 426 -10.23 32.24 16.63
C LEU A 426 -9.84 32.81 18.00
N ASP A 427 -10.43 32.30 19.08
CA ASP A 427 -10.01 32.61 20.45
C ASP A 427 -8.75 31.84 20.87
N SER A 428 -8.46 30.73 20.21
CA SER A 428 -7.28 29.90 20.37
C SER A 428 -6.83 29.35 19.01
N LEU A 429 -5.62 28.77 18.90
CA LEU A 429 -5.16 28.16 17.66
C LEU A 429 -6.10 27.04 17.19
N ILE A 430 -6.64 26.27 18.12
CA ILE A 430 -7.52 25.14 17.80
C ILE A 430 -8.96 25.56 18.13
N TYR A 431 -9.79 25.65 17.09
CA TYR A 431 -11.21 25.96 17.18
C TYR A 431 -12.06 24.72 16.88
N GLY A 432 -13.00 24.43 17.76
CA GLY A 432 -13.80 23.20 17.69
C GLY A 432 -13.01 22.02 18.26
N GLY A 433 -13.44 21.45 19.38
CA GLY A 433 -12.74 20.38 20.08
C GLY A 433 -13.26 19.01 19.69
N GLY A 434 -12.37 18.03 19.63
CA GLY A 434 -12.69 16.61 19.67
C GLY A 434 -13.33 16.22 21.03
N MET A 435 -13.62 14.93 21.20
CA MET A 435 -14.27 14.33 22.38
C MET A 435 -13.66 14.74 23.73
N GLY A 436 -14.18 15.82 24.33
CA GLY A 436 -13.74 16.32 25.63
C GLY A 436 -14.31 17.68 26.02
N GLY A 437 -14.92 18.43 25.12
CA GLY A 437 -15.49 19.74 25.34
C GLY A 437 -16.99 19.69 25.58
N GLY A 438 -17.42 19.74 26.83
CA GLY A 438 -18.83 19.89 27.18
C GLY A 438 -19.45 21.09 26.50
N PHE A 439 -20.72 20.94 26.07
CA PHE A 439 -21.55 21.99 25.48
C PHE A 439 -21.39 23.34 26.24
N PRO A 440 -21.15 24.45 25.56
CA PRO A 440 -21.24 25.75 26.21
C PRO A 440 -22.72 26.14 26.36
N GLY A 441 -23.32 25.75 27.47
CA GLY A 441 -24.73 26.06 27.76
C GLY A 441 -25.19 25.55 29.11
N GLY A 442 -24.58 26.01 30.19
CA GLY A 442 -25.03 25.72 31.54
C GLY A 442 -24.46 26.72 32.54
N GLY A 443 -25.24 27.71 32.86
CA GLY A 443 -24.88 28.74 33.86
C GLY A 443 -24.58 28.16 35.24
N PRO A 444 -23.87 28.91 36.12
CA PRO A 444 -23.42 28.45 37.42
C PRO A 444 -24.56 28.37 38.40
N ASN A 445 -25.06 27.18 38.72
CA ASN A 445 -25.71 26.85 39.99
C ASN A 445 -26.41 25.48 39.94
N GLY A 446 -25.83 24.49 40.55
CA GLY A 446 -26.45 23.18 40.84
C GLY A 446 -25.63 22.39 41.84
N LYS A 447 -26.13 22.32 43.09
CA LYS A 447 -25.55 21.53 44.20
C LYS A 447 -25.52 20.04 43.87
N PRO A 448 -24.59 19.23 44.44
CA PRO A 448 -24.52 17.81 44.23
C PRO A 448 -25.72 17.10 44.88
N GLY A 449 -26.54 16.47 44.07
CA GLY A 449 -27.70 15.67 44.48
C GLY A 449 -27.38 14.17 44.44
N GLN A 450 -27.78 13.50 45.49
CA GLN A 450 -27.64 12.08 45.80
C GLN A 450 -28.18 11.16 44.69
N GLN A 451 -27.48 10.05 44.45
CA GLN A 451 -27.98 8.90 43.71
C GLN A 451 -29.19 8.24 44.40
N PRO A 452 -30.24 7.89 43.66
CA PRO A 452 -31.20 6.87 44.15
C PRO A 452 -30.79 5.49 43.59
N GLY A 453 -30.73 4.53 44.50
CA GLY A 453 -30.50 3.12 44.18
C GLY A 453 -31.63 2.53 43.34
N GLY A 454 -31.31 1.81 42.29
CA GLY A 454 -32.23 0.98 41.53
C GLY A 454 -32.25 -0.46 42.04
N PRO A 455 -33.38 -1.17 41.92
CA PRO A 455 -33.55 -2.50 42.51
C PRO A 455 -32.96 -3.59 41.60
N GLY A 456 -32.28 -4.54 42.24
CA GLY A 456 -31.77 -5.75 41.61
C GLY A 456 -32.87 -6.67 41.08
N GLY A 457 -32.68 -7.19 39.91
CA GLY A 457 -33.43 -8.29 39.31
C GLY A 457 -32.46 -9.42 39.00
N GLY A 458 -32.35 -10.38 39.91
CA GLY A 458 -31.66 -11.63 39.66
C GLY A 458 -32.51 -12.53 38.78
N PHE A 459 -31.92 -13.14 37.76
CA PHE A 459 -32.44 -14.34 37.14
C PHE A 459 -31.45 -15.48 37.31
N GLY A 460 -32.03 -16.55 37.91
CA GLY A 460 -31.31 -17.73 38.33
C GLY A 460 -30.83 -18.60 37.18
N HIS A 461 -29.73 -19.23 37.48
CA HIS A 461 -29.27 -20.44 36.82
C HIS A 461 -30.31 -21.55 36.93
N ASP A 462 -30.60 -22.20 35.80
CA ASP A 462 -31.03 -23.58 35.88
C ASP A 462 -30.19 -24.43 34.91
N GLY A 463 -29.49 -25.35 35.48
CA GLY A 463 -28.61 -26.28 34.78
C GLY A 463 -29.37 -27.53 34.38
N THR A 464 -29.13 -27.98 33.16
CA THR A 464 -29.29 -29.41 32.82
C THR A 464 -28.15 -29.84 31.92
N ALA A 465 -27.30 -30.66 32.47
CA ALA A 465 -26.33 -31.46 31.78
C ALA A 465 -27.02 -32.67 31.14
N LEU A 466 -26.65 -33.02 29.90
CA LEU A 466 -26.78 -34.39 29.39
C LEU A 466 -25.49 -34.76 28.61
N PRO A 467 -25.24 -36.08 28.45
CA PRO A 467 -23.90 -36.65 28.60
C PRO A 467 -23.21 -36.95 27.25
N GLY A 468 -21.91 -37.21 27.38
CA GLY A 468 -20.97 -37.41 26.32
C GLY A 468 -21.22 -38.59 25.39
N ASP A 469 -20.51 -38.53 24.29
CA ASP A 469 -20.06 -39.74 23.62
C ASP A 469 -18.64 -39.56 23.06
N ASN A 470 -17.81 -40.54 23.44
CA ASN A 470 -16.45 -40.78 23.01
C ASN A 470 -16.47 -41.51 21.66
N ALA A 471 -15.67 -41.13 20.68
CA ALA A 471 -14.99 -42.10 19.81
C ALA A 471 -13.91 -41.47 18.94
N ASN A 472 -12.68 -41.68 19.32
CA ASN A 472 -11.55 -42.22 18.54
C ASN A 472 -11.70 -42.38 17.03
N ARG A 473 -10.67 -41.82 16.30
CA ARG A 473 -9.81 -42.52 15.32
C ARG A 473 -8.94 -41.47 14.60
N THR A 474 -7.62 -41.54 14.82
CA THR A 474 -6.57 -42.35 14.15
C THR A 474 -6.19 -41.85 12.75
N GLN A 475 -4.95 -41.45 12.66
CA GLN A 475 -4.08 -41.14 11.52
C GLN A 475 -4.26 -42.11 10.29
N ILE A 476 -4.18 -41.55 9.13
CA ILE A 476 -3.21 -41.93 8.07
C ILE A 476 -2.76 -40.65 7.40
#